data_28ba59bff935ee8cc874d1660b6c6f8f
#
_entry.id   28ba59bff935ee8cc874d1660b6c6f8f
#
_cell.length_a   1.000
_cell.length_b   1.000
_cell.length_c   1.000
_cell.angle_alpha   90.00
_cell.angle_beta   90.00
_cell.angle_gamma   90.00
#
_symmetry.space_group_name_H-M   'P 1'
#
loop_
_entity.id
_entity.type
_entity.pdbx_description
1 polymer ?
#
loop_
_entity_poly.entity_id
_entity_poly.type
_entity_poly.pdbx_seq_one_letter_code
_entity_poly.pdbx_strand_id
1 'polypeptide(L)'
;MAEWARRTRRRAFQSGSILAGILILGGLGDFCPGYTPRDVQKLDKTYTLPYPKGMTSSGVYTIAEVEAMTGLSAEVLRQWERRYGFPKPRRTPGGHRLYSAEDVEALKTIKRWLEEGATPKAAIRRYLAQEVRPEGLGADLIQALLRGDLAGAEALFRRGLRFWGPEGVLEHLLLPVLREVGEAWHRGEIGVAEEHLASTFLRARLQELLDLAGLPPGPPVLVTTPPGERHEIGAMLAAYHLRRKGVPALYLGPDTPLPDLRALARRLGAGAVVLSALLPEPLRALPDGALKDLAPRVFLGGQGAGPEEARRLGAEYLGTLKDLAEALWPPRGPEKEAI
;
A
#
# COMPACT_ATOMS: atom_id res chain seq x y z
N MET A 1 13.94 -28.20 -16.58
CA MET A 1 13.07 -27.43 -15.65
C MET A 1 13.89 -26.40 -14.85
N ALA A 2 14.91 -26.74 -14.07
CA ALA A 2 15.69 -25.80 -13.26
C ALA A 2 16.50 -24.76 -14.08
N GLU A 3 16.91 -25.07 -15.27
CA GLU A 3 17.69 -24.18 -16.15
C GLU A 3 16.81 -23.18 -16.91
N TRP A 4 15.59 -23.60 -17.28
CA TRP A 4 14.54 -22.72 -17.81
C TRP A 4 14.11 -21.70 -16.74
N ALA A 5 13.89 -22.12 -15.50
CA ALA A 5 13.57 -21.25 -14.39
C ALA A 5 14.67 -20.21 -14.09
N ARG A 6 15.97 -20.60 -14.24
CA ARG A 6 17.11 -19.67 -14.07
C ARG A 6 17.23 -18.67 -15.24
N ARG A 7 16.97 -19.07 -16.48
CA ARG A 7 16.95 -18.17 -17.63
C ARG A 7 15.78 -17.20 -17.60
N THR A 8 14.60 -17.67 -17.17
CA THR A 8 13.40 -16.81 -17.01
C THR A 8 13.59 -15.81 -15.88
N ARG A 9 14.22 -16.20 -14.77
CA ARG A 9 14.57 -15.29 -13.67
C ARG A 9 15.58 -14.21 -14.10
N ARG A 10 16.61 -14.53 -14.89
CA ARG A 10 17.53 -13.52 -15.43
C ARG A 10 16.84 -12.55 -16.37
N ARG A 11 15.90 -13.01 -17.20
CA ARG A 11 15.11 -12.14 -18.10
C ARG A 11 14.10 -11.29 -17.36
N ALA A 12 13.43 -11.83 -16.33
CA ALA A 12 12.50 -11.07 -15.50
C ALA A 12 13.23 -10.01 -14.65
N PHE A 13 14.41 -10.30 -14.16
CA PHE A 13 15.31 -9.34 -13.50
C PHE A 13 15.74 -8.20 -14.43
N GLN A 14 15.92 -8.50 -15.73
CA GLN A 14 16.19 -7.49 -16.77
C GLN A 14 14.91 -6.77 -17.27
N SER A 15 13.73 -7.35 -17.07
CA SER A 15 12.44 -6.76 -17.49
C SER A 15 11.81 -5.82 -16.47
N GLY A 16 12.46 -5.56 -15.31
CA GLY A 16 12.02 -4.57 -14.35
C GLY A 16 10.79 -4.99 -13.52
N SER A 17 10.77 -6.24 -13.03
CA SER A 17 9.77 -6.66 -12.05
C SER A 17 9.78 -5.70 -10.84
N ILE A 18 8.65 -5.04 -10.62
CA ILE A 18 8.50 -3.93 -9.66
C ILE A 18 8.75 -4.40 -8.22
N LEU A 19 8.56 -5.70 -7.94
CA LEU A 19 8.61 -6.27 -6.60
C LEU A 19 9.89 -7.06 -6.25
N ALA A 20 10.74 -7.36 -7.21
CA ALA A 20 12.00 -8.07 -6.94
C ALA A 20 12.83 -7.45 -5.80
N GLY A 21 12.50 -6.22 -5.45
CA GLY A 21 13.20 -5.45 -4.48
C GLY A 21 12.64 -5.32 -3.09
N ILE A 22 11.44 -5.78 -2.88
CA ILE A 22 10.84 -5.69 -1.54
C ILE A 22 11.31 -6.86 -0.67
N LEU A 23 11.75 -7.94 -1.30
CA LEU A 23 12.22 -9.16 -0.63
C LEU A 23 13.35 -8.97 0.37
N ILE A 24 14.07 -7.90 0.26
CA ILE A 24 15.31 -7.70 1.00
C ILE A 24 15.19 -6.52 1.98
N LEU A 25 14.01 -5.98 2.25
CA LEU A 25 13.81 -5.03 3.35
C LEU A 25 13.98 -5.74 4.73
N GLY A 26 15.13 -6.40 4.89
CA GLY A 26 15.58 -6.95 6.18
C GLY A 26 15.78 -5.90 7.28
N GLY A 27 15.50 -4.62 6.99
CA GLY A 27 15.57 -3.49 7.91
C GLY A 27 14.21 -2.91 8.33
N LEU A 28 13.08 -3.53 7.98
CA LEU A 28 11.75 -3.08 8.43
C LEU A 28 11.40 -3.55 9.87
N GLY A 29 12.30 -4.27 10.56
CA GLY A 29 12.13 -4.62 11.97
C GLY A 29 11.87 -3.42 12.89
N ASP A 30 12.37 -2.24 12.50
CA ASP A 30 12.19 -0.99 13.25
C ASP A 30 10.88 -0.24 12.91
N PHE A 31 10.15 -0.70 11.87
CA PHE A 31 8.91 -0.05 11.44
C PHE A 31 7.64 -0.64 12.07
N CYS A 32 7.71 -1.82 12.66
CA CYS A 32 6.57 -2.48 13.32
C CYS A 32 6.96 -2.98 14.70
N PRO A 33 6.86 -2.18 15.76
CA PRO A 33 6.95 -2.71 17.12
C PRO A 33 5.71 -3.58 17.39
N GLY A 34 5.88 -4.91 17.32
CA GLY A 34 4.84 -5.89 17.66
C GLY A 34 4.60 -7.00 16.64
N TYR A 35 5.23 -6.97 15.45
CA TYR A 35 5.07 -8.04 14.46
C TYR A 35 6.36 -8.87 14.38
N THR A 36 6.30 -10.14 14.77
CA THR A 36 7.44 -11.05 14.64
C THR A 36 7.32 -11.91 13.38
N PRO A 37 8.43 -12.35 12.76
CA PRO A 37 8.41 -13.28 11.61
C PRO A 37 7.63 -14.58 11.84
N ARG A 38 7.32 -14.92 13.10
CA ARG A 38 6.51 -16.11 13.46
C ARG A 38 5.03 -15.96 13.13
N ASP A 39 4.53 -14.75 13.00
CA ASP A 39 3.10 -14.51 12.71
C ASP A 39 2.81 -14.69 11.22
N VAL A 40 3.83 -14.56 10.36
CA VAL A 40 3.75 -14.84 8.92
C VAL A 40 3.87 -16.34 8.62
N GLN A 41 4.57 -17.12 9.47
CA GLN A 41 4.74 -18.57 9.29
C GLN A 41 3.49 -19.42 9.60
N LYS A 42 2.41 -18.82 10.11
CA LYS A 42 1.13 -19.50 10.35
C LYS A 42 0.20 -19.55 9.15
N LEU A 43 0.65 -19.15 7.97
CA LEU A 43 -0.04 -19.48 6.71
C LEU A 43 0.24 -20.94 6.40
N ASP A 44 -0.47 -21.81 7.10
CA ASP A 44 -0.34 -23.27 7.01
C ASP A 44 -0.69 -23.77 5.60
N LYS A 45 0.15 -24.69 5.11
CA LYS A 45 0.11 -25.31 3.77
C LYS A 45 -1.14 -26.14 3.45
N THR A 46 -2.18 -26.08 4.29
CA THR A 46 -3.39 -26.93 4.21
C THR A 46 -4.69 -26.17 4.00
N TYR A 47 -4.65 -24.95 3.44
CA TYR A 47 -5.91 -24.28 3.07
C TYR A 47 -6.39 -24.76 1.70
N THR A 48 -6.86 -26.00 1.62
CA THR A 48 -7.79 -26.43 0.59
C THR A 48 -9.17 -25.89 0.96
N LEU A 49 -9.58 -24.83 0.30
CA LEU A 49 -10.94 -24.28 0.42
C LEU A 49 -11.97 -25.30 -0.05
N PRO A 50 -12.98 -25.64 0.76
CA PRO A 50 -14.20 -26.21 0.24
C PRO A 50 -15.00 -25.08 -0.42
N TYR A 51 -14.88 -24.92 -1.73
CA TYR A 51 -15.84 -24.14 -2.49
C TYR A 51 -17.16 -24.92 -2.57
N PRO A 52 -18.28 -24.38 -2.12
CA PRO A 52 -19.57 -24.86 -2.60
C PRO A 52 -19.67 -24.48 -4.08
N LYS A 53 -19.71 -25.49 -4.94
CA LYS A 53 -20.05 -25.33 -6.36
C LYS A 53 -21.42 -24.64 -6.45
N GLY A 54 -21.46 -23.45 -7.07
CA GLY A 54 -22.69 -22.87 -7.59
C GLY A 54 -23.17 -21.58 -6.90
N MET A 55 -22.30 -20.53 -6.82
CA MET A 55 -22.82 -19.17 -6.64
C MET A 55 -22.11 -18.20 -7.59
N THR A 56 -22.57 -18.29 -8.84
CA THR A 56 -22.53 -17.13 -9.74
C THR A 56 -23.85 -16.41 -9.49
N SER A 57 -23.80 -15.28 -8.85
CA SER A 57 -24.61 -14.10 -9.12
C SER A 57 -24.56 -13.17 -7.92
N SER A 58 -24.17 -11.97 -8.12
CA SER A 58 -24.49 -10.80 -7.29
C SER A 58 -26.02 -10.72 -7.19
N GLY A 59 -26.61 -11.43 -6.19
CA GLY A 59 -28.01 -11.28 -5.83
C GLY A 59 -28.24 -9.81 -5.52
N VAL A 60 -29.13 -9.19 -6.28
CA VAL A 60 -29.55 -7.80 -6.05
C VAL A 60 -30.96 -7.86 -5.55
N TYR A 61 -31.16 -7.49 -4.27
CA TYR A 61 -32.45 -7.60 -3.60
C TYR A 61 -33.08 -6.23 -3.43
N THR A 62 -34.39 -6.15 -3.64
CA THR A 62 -35.19 -4.99 -3.28
C THR A 62 -35.38 -4.90 -1.76
N ILE A 63 -35.78 -3.75 -1.23
CA ILE A 63 -36.03 -3.58 0.20
C ILE A 63 -37.13 -4.53 0.72
N ALA A 64 -38.14 -4.85 -0.10
CA ALA A 64 -39.21 -5.77 0.25
C ALA A 64 -38.70 -7.22 0.36
N GLU A 65 -37.81 -7.65 -0.52
CA GLU A 65 -37.17 -8.98 -0.43
C GLU A 65 -36.25 -9.07 0.78
N VAL A 66 -35.47 -8.01 1.09
CA VAL A 66 -34.64 -7.97 2.30
C VAL A 66 -35.50 -8.02 3.57
N GLU A 67 -36.63 -7.32 3.61
CA GLU A 67 -37.58 -7.40 4.72
C GLU A 67 -38.11 -8.83 4.90
N ALA A 68 -38.51 -9.50 3.81
CA ALA A 68 -38.96 -10.88 3.85
C ALA A 68 -37.85 -11.85 4.32
N MET A 69 -36.61 -11.63 3.91
CA MET A 69 -35.47 -12.52 4.22
C MET A 69 -34.90 -12.32 5.62
N THR A 70 -35.00 -11.10 6.16
CA THR A 70 -34.37 -10.74 7.44
C THR A 70 -35.37 -10.51 8.56
N GLY A 71 -36.66 -10.24 8.23
CA GLY A 71 -37.67 -9.82 9.18
C GLY A 71 -37.44 -8.44 9.78
N LEU A 72 -36.55 -7.62 9.20
CA LEU A 72 -36.38 -6.22 9.56
C LEU A 72 -37.21 -5.37 8.60
N SER A 73 -38.12 -4.55 9.16
CA SER A 73 -39.04 -3.75 8.34
C SER A 73 -38.28 -2.74 7.44
N ALA A 74 -38.83 -2.45 6.27
CA ALA A 74 -38.28 -1.46 5.36
C ALA A 74 -38.07 -0.09 6.03
N GLU A 75 -38.89 0.26 7.01
CA GLU A 75 -38.73 1.51 7.74
C GLU A 75 -37.51 1.48 8.67
N VAL A 76 -37.26 0.37 9.38
CA VAL A 76 -36.08 0.16 10.20
C VAL A 76 -34.83 0.26 9.36
N LEU A 77 -34.80 -0.38 8.18
CA LEU A 77 -33.65 -0.33 7.26
C LEU A 77 -33.36 1.10 6.79
N ARG A 78 -34.39 1.88 6.43
CA ARG A 78 -34.24 3.30 6.06
C ARG A 78 -33.77 4.15 7.24
N GLN A 79 -34.23 3.86 8.44
CA GLN A 79 -33.83 4.57 9.65
C GLN A 79 -32.35 4.29 9.99
N TRP A 80 -31.90 3.04 9.85
CA TRP A 80 -30.51 2.65 10.09
C TRP A 80 -29.58 3.26 9.05
N GLU A 81 -29.96 3.26 7.77
CA GLU A 81 -29.24 3.96 6.72
C GLU A 81 -29.00 5.44 7.08
N ARG A 82 -30.04 6.15 7.54
CA ARG A 82 -29.94 7.57 7.94
C ARG A 82 -29.13 7.80 9.22
N ARG A 83 -29.34 6.98 10.25
CA ARG A 83 -28.74 7.21 11.60
C ARG A 83 -27.33 6.66 11.74
N TYR A 84 -27.05 5.56 11.08
CA TYR A 84 -25.82 4.79 11.27
C TYR A 84 -25.03 4.64 9.99
N GLY A 85 -25.53 5.11 8.84
CA GLY A 85 -24.91 4.91 7.54
C GLY A 85 -24.83 3.44 7.11
N PHE A 86 -25.69 2.58 7.68
CA PHE A 86 -25.72 1.13 7.43
C PHE A 86 -27.18 0.63 7.37
N PRO A 87 -27.52 -0.29 6.43
CA PRO A 87 -26.70 -0.75 5.30
C PRO A 87 -26.44 0.37 4.26
N LYS A 88 -25.58 0.11 3.25
CA LYS A 88 -25.29 1.06 2.15
C LYS A 88 -25.78 0.51 0.82
N PRO A 89 -27.11 0.50 0.56
CA PRO A 89 -27.65 -0.03 -0.69
C PRO A 89 -27.19 0.78 -1.88
N ARG A 90 -26.99 0.12 -3.02
CA ARG A 90 -26.88 0.78 -4.31
C ARG A 90 -28.22 1.40 -4.69
N ARG A 91 -28.22 2.38 -5.59
CA ARG A 91 -29.45 2.97 -6.10
C ARG A 91 -29.53 2.76 -7.61
N THR A 92 -30.72 2.38 -8.07
CA THR A 92 -31.01 2.37 -9.52
C THR A 92 -31.06 3.81 -10.06
N PRO A 93 -31.01 4.00 -11.39
CA PRO A 93 -31.27 5.32 -12.00
C PRO A 93 -32.61 5.96 -11.56
N GLY A 94 -33.61 5.14 -11.23
CA GLY A 94 -34.90 5.57 -10.66
C GLY A 94 -34.91 5.81 -9.14
N GLY A 95 -33.75 5.74 -8.47
CA GLY A 95 -33.61 6.01 -7.04
C GLY A 95 -33.99 4.85 -6.11
N HIS A 96 -34.38 3.69 -6.62
CA HIS A 96 -34.73 2.51 -5.81
C HIS A 96 -33.49 1.88 -5.18
N ARG A 97 -33.65 1.43 -3.93
CA ARG A 97 -32.58 0.73 -3.15
C ARG A 97 -32.42 -0.70 -3.62
N LEU A 98 -31.18 -1.10 -3.81
CA LEU A 98 -30.76 -2.45 -4.16
C LEU A 98 -29.68 -2.92 -3.17
N TYR A 99 -29.92 -4.07 -2.56
CA TYR A 99 -29.05 -4.66 -1.55
C TYR A 99 -28.32 -5.88 -2.12
N SER A 100 -27.09 -6.09 -1.70
CA SER A 100 -26.33 -7.28 -2.07
C SER A 100 -26.65 -8.47 -1.17
N ALA A 101 -26.19 -9.66 -1.51
CA ALA A 101 -26.30 -10.85 -0.67
C ALA A 101 -25.55 -10.66 0.66
N GLU A 102 -24.41 -9.96 0.61
CA GLU A 102 -23.63 -9.60 1.80
C GLU A 102 -24.41 -8.67 2.72
N ASP A 103 -25.16 -7.70 2.19
CA ASP A 103 -26.02 -6.83 3.00
C ASP A 103 -27.08 -7.65 3.72
N VAL A 104 -27.68 -8.65 3.06
CA VAL A 104 -28.69 -9.53 3.64
C VAL A 104 -28.10 -10.36 4.79
N GLU A 105 -26.93 -10.98 4.60
CA GLU A 105 -26.27 -11.77 5.65
C GLU A 105 -25.82 -10.90 6.83
N ALA A 106 -25.35 -9.69 6.56
CA ALA A 106 -25.05 -8.69 7.56
C ALA A 106 -26.26 -8.37 8.44
N LEU A 107 -27.39 -8.10 7.80
CA LEU A 107 -28.64 -7.76 8.48
C LEU A 107 -29.19 -8.93 9.30
N LYS A 108 -29.08 -10.19 8.81
CA LYS A 108 -29.43 -11.40 9.58
C LYS A 108 -28.57 -11.51 10.85
N THR A 109 -27.25 -11.28 10.70
CA THR A 109 -26.32 -11.32 11.84
C THR A 109 -26.66 -10.27 12.89
N ILE A 110 -26.91 -9.04 12.46
CA ILE A 110 -27.32 -7.95 13.36
C ILE A 110 -28.63 -8.28 14.04
N LYS A 111 -29.62 -8.80 13.31
CA LYS A 111 -30.91 -9.18 13.88
C LYS A 111 -30.77 -10.20 14.99
N ARG A 112 -29.97 -11.26 14.79
CA ARG A 112 -29.69 -12.24 15.85
C ARG A 112 -29.17 -11.59 17.13
N TRP A 113 -28.26 -10.59 17.04
CA TRP A 113 -27.77 -9.90 18.22
C TRP A 113 -28.79 -8.99 18.86
N LEU A 114 -29.75 -8.45 18.09
CA LEU A 114 -30.88 -7.74 18.65
C LEU A 114 -31.80 -8.66 19.47
N GLU A 115 -32.00 -9.89 18.95
CA GLU A 115 -32.78 -10.94 19.66
C GLU A 115 -32.04 -11.42 20.93
N GLU A 116 -30.72 -11.35 20.95
CA GLU A 116 -29.83 -11.58 22.11
C GLU A 116 -29.82 -10.37 23.09
N GLY A 117 -30.58 -9.30 22.83
CA GLY A 117 -30.70 -8.12 23.69
C GLY A 117 -29.78 -6.95 23.39
N ALA A 118 -28.99 -6.99 22.28
CA ALA A 118 -28.18 -5.86 21.90
C ALA A 118 -29.03 -4.69 21.38
N THR A 119 -28.60 -3.45 21.63
CA THR A 119 -29.22 -2.29 21.00
C THR A 119 -28.82 -2.18 19.53
N PRO A 120 -29.64 -1.59 18.62
CA PRO A 120 -29.30 -1.45 17.22
C PRO A 120 -27.94 -0.78 16.99
N LYS A 121 -27.67 0.29 17.75
CA LYS A 121 -26.36 0.98 17.69
C LYS A 121 -25.19 0.06 18.06
N ALA A 122 -25.34 -0.72 19.13
CA ALA A 122 -24.29 -1.64 19.58
C ALA A 122 -24.10 -2.80 18.61
N ALA A 123 -25.19 -3.38 18.09
CA ALA A 123 -25.15 -4.49 17.13
C ALA A 123 -24.52 -4.06 15.79
N ILE A 124 -24.92 -2.91 15.25
CA ILE A 124 -24.34 -2.36 14.01
C ILE A 124 -22.84 -2.04 14.22
N ARG A 125 -22.47 -1.38 15.34
CA ARG A 125 -21.04 -1.13 15.64
C ARG A 125 -20.26 -2.41 15.80
N ARG A 126 -20.81 -3.41 16.48
CA ARG A 126 -20.20 -4.74 16.63
C ARG A 126 -20.05 -5.42 15.28
N TYR A 127 -21.05 -5.37 14.40
CA TYR A 127 -20.97 -5.92 13.05
C TYR A 127 -19.89 -5.23 12.25
N LEU A 128 -19.92 -3.91 12.16
CA LEU A 128 -18.92 -3.12 11.47
C LEU A 128 -17.49 -3.35 12.04
N ALA A 129 -17.37 -3.58 13.35
CA ALA A 129 -16.10 -3.93 13.97
C ALA A 129 -15.68 -5.39 13.69
N GLN A 130 -16.63 -6.32 13.48
CA GLN A 130 -16.34 -7.71 13.10
C GLN A 130 -16.04 -7.87 11.62
N GLU A 131 -16.67 -7.07 10.74
CA GLU A 131 -16.23 -6.94 9.34
C GLU A 131 -14.77 -6.46 9.25
N VAL A 132 -14.30 -5.86 10.31
CA VAL A 132 -12.94 -5.39 10.45
C VAL A 132 -12.18 -6.32 11.41
N ARG A 133 -12.10 -7.62 11.11
CA ARG A 133 -10.96 -8.40 11.59
C ARG A 133 -9.82 -8.12 10.62
N PRO A 134 -8.75 -7.47 11.08
CA PRO A 134 -7.55 -7.24 10.27
C PRO A 134 -6.85 -8.56 9.95
N GLU A 135 -7.12 -9.60 10.75
CA GLU A 135 -6.61 -10.96 10.58
C GLU A 135 -7.14 -11.55 9.27
N GLY A 136 -6.21 -11.80 8.34
CA GLY A 136 -6.53 -12.37 7.02
C GLY A 136 -6.69 -11.36 5.88
N LEU A 137 -6.84 -10.06 6.14
CA LEU A 137 -7.09 -9.07 5.07
C LEU A 137 -5.97 -9.05 4.01
N GLY A 138 -4.72 -9.27 4.42
CA GLY A 138 -3.58 -9.38 3.51
C GLY A 138 -3.67 -10.64 2.63
N ALA A 139 -3.98 -11.78 3.22
CA ALA A 139 -4.14 -13.03 2.49
C ALA A 139 -5.31 -12.95 1.49
N ASP A 140 -6.44 -12.38 1.91
CA ASP A 140 -7.60 -12.17 1.05
C ASP A 140 -7.28 -11.23 -0.12
N LEU A 141 -6.50 -10.16 0.13
CA LEU A 141 -6.06 -9.23 -0.90
C LEU A 141 -5.13 -9.92 -1.92
N ILE A 142 -4.17 -10.72 -1.46
CA ILE A 142 -3.30 -11.51 -2.34
C ILE A 142 -4.16 -12.44 -3.21
N GLN A 143 -5.08 -13.18 -2.61
CA GLN A 143 -5.96 -14.10 -3.33
C GLN A 143 -6.85 -13.39 -4.35
N ALA A 144 -7.37 -12.22 -4.04
CA ALA A 144 -8.14 -11.40 -4.98
C ALA A 144 -7.27 -10.96 -6.17
N LEU A 145 -6.06 -10.49 -5.90
CA LEU A 145 -5.11 -10.06 -6.94
C LEU A 145 -4.70 -11.22 -7.84
N LEU A 146 -4.35 -12.38 -7.28
CA LEU A 146 -3.95 -13.56 -8.08
C LEU A 146 -5.08 -14.13 -8.92
N ARG A 147 -6.35 -13.90 -8.54
CA ARG A 147 -7.52 -14.27 -9.35
C ARG A 147 -7.95 -13.20 -10.35
N GLY A 148 -7.28 -12.04 -10.37
CA GLY A 148 -7.68 -10.90 -11.18
C GLY A 148 -8.97 -10.21 -10.71
N ASP A 149 -9.42 -10.46 -9.50
CA ASP A 149 -10.57 -9.79 -8.88
C ASP A 149 -10.17 -8.41 -8.35
N LEU A 150 -10.00 -7.47 -9.27
CA LEU A 150 -9.59 -6.11 -8.89
C LEU A 150 -10.68 -5.36 -8.12
N ALA A 151 -11.96 -5.71 -8.32
CA ALA A 151 -13.06 -5.10 -7.56
C ALA A 151 -13.06 -5.58 -6.10
N GLY A 152 -12.83 -6.87 -5.87
CA GLY A 152 -12.62 -7.44 -4.55
C GLY A 152 -11.37 -6.89 -3.85
N ALA A 153 -10.26 -6.82 -4.59
CA ALA A 153 -9.02 -6.22 -4.08
C ALA A 153 -9.22 -4.76 -3.64
N GLU A 154 -9.94 -3.97 -4.43
CA GLU A 154 -10.29 -2.58 -4.09
C GLU A 154 -11.15 -2.51 -2.82
N ALA A 155 -12.16 -3.36 -2.70
CA ALA A 155 -13.02 -3.41 -1.51
C ALA A 155 -12.21 -3.74 -0.25
N LEU A 156 -11.26 -4.69 -0.33
CA LEU A 156 -10.36 -5.06 0.77
C LEU A 156 -9.41 -3.91 1.15
N PHE A 157 -8.81 -3.24 0.18
CA PHE A 157 -8.00 -2.05 0.43
C PHE A 157 -8.80 -0.95 1.12
N ARG A 158 -10.00 -0.60 0.60
CA ARG A 158 -10.88 0.40 1.20
C ARG A 158 -11.31 0.03 2.63
N ARG A 159 -11.51 -1.27 2.89
CA ARG A 159 -11.78 -1.79 4.22
C ARG A 159 -10.60 -1.54 5.16
N GLY A 160 -9.38 -1.88 4.76
CA GLY A 160 -8.17 -1.61 5.52
C GLY A 160 -7.96 -0.11 5.77
N LEU A 161 -8.14 0.73 4.73
CA LEU A 161 -8.00 2.18 4.83
C LEU A 161 -8.99 2.80 5.83
N ARG A 162 -10.25 2.32 5.85
CA ARG A 162 -11.24 2.78 6.84
C ARG A 162 -10.90 2.36 8.27
N PHE A 163 -10.26 1.21 8.43
CA PHE A 163 -9.94 0.69 9.75
C PHE A 163 -8.68 1.31 10.34
N TRP A 164 -7.59 1.29 9.60
CA TRP A 164 -6.28 1.71 10.09
C TRP A 164 -5.93 3.15 9.72
N GLY A 165 -6.68 3.78 8.82
CA GLY A 165 -6.28 5.04 8.21
C GLY A 165 -5.13 4.88 7.21
N PRO A 166 -4.63 6.00 6.64
CA PRO A 166 -3.60 5.96 5.59
C PRO A 166 -2.25 5.36 6.04
N GLU A 167 -1.80 5.64 7.24
CA GLU A 167 -0.55 5.08 7.78
C GLU A 167 -0.70 3.60 8.08
N GLY A 168 -1.75 3.24 8.81
CA GLY A 168 -1.94 1.86 9.22
C GLY A 168 -2.25 0.93 8.05
N VAL A 169 -2.97 1.36 7.00
CA VAL A 169 -3.19 0.53 5.80
C VAL A 169 -1.89 0.29 5.04
N LEU A 170 -0.98 1.26 5.02
CA LEU A 170 0.34 1.07 4.45
C LEU A 170 1.12 0.01 5.22
N GLU A 171 1.21 0.14 6.55
CA GLU A 171 2.01 -0.72 7.42
C GLU A 171 1.42 -2.13 7.57
N HIS A 172 0.10 -2.23 7.76
CA HIS A 172 -0.55 -3.50 8.09
C HIS A 172 -1.12 -4.25 6.89
N LEU A 173 -1.26 -3.60 5.72
CA LEU A 173 -1.80 -4.24 4.53
C LEU A 173 -0.85 -4.15 3.34
N LEU A 174 -0.53 -2.93 2.84
CA LEU A 174 0.19 -2.81 1.56
C LEU A 174 1.61 -3.36 1.64
N LEU A 175 2.40 -2.99 2.65
CA LEU A 175 3.79 -3.45 2.78
C LEU A 175 3.90 -4.96 3.00
N PRO A 176 3.10 -5.61 3.89
CA PRO A 176 3.08 -7.06 4.01
C PRO A 176 2.70 -7.78 2.72
N VAL A 177 1.66 -7.30 2.01
CA VAL A 177 1.22 -7.89 0.74
C VAL A 177 2.27 -7.72 -0.35
N LEU A 178 2.89 -6.54 -0.49
CA LEU A 178 3.99 -6.30 -1.41
C LEU A 178 5.15 -7.29 -1.17
N ARG A 179 5.51 -7.52 0.09
CA ARG A 179 6.57 -8.46 0.46
C ARG A 179 6.19 -9.89 0.07
N GLU A 180 5.01 -10.35 0.47
CA GLU A 180 4.58 -11.72 0.20
C GLU A 180 4.46 -12.02 -1.30
N VAL A 181 3.91 -11.09 -2.10
CA VAL A 181 3.86 -11.22 -3.56
C VAL A 181 5.28 -11.32 -4.15
N GLY A 182 6.21 -10.49 -3.68
CA GLY A 182 7.61 -10.57 -4.11
C GLY A 182 8.28 -11.90 -3.74
N GLU A 183 8.05 -12.40 -2.52
CA GLU A 183 8.55 -13.69 -2.05
C GLU A 183 7.95 -14.86 -2.83
N ALA A 184 6.64 -14.87 -3.07
CA ALA A 184 5.96 -15.87 -3.86
C ALA A 184 6.50 -15.94 -5.30
N TRP A 185 6.75 -14.78 -5.92
CA TRP A 185 7.41 -14.72 -7.23
C TRP A 185 8.84 -15.28 -7.17
N HIS A 186 9.61 -14.93 -6.16
CA HIS A 186 10.99 -15.42 -6.00
C HIS A 186 11.04 -16.95 -5.79
N ARG A 187 10.10 -17.50 -5.02
CA ARG A 187 9.95 -18.95 -4.85
C ARG A 187 9.43 -19.64 -6.11
N GLY A 188 8.96 -18.89 -7.11
CA GLY A 188 8.37 -19.42 -8.35
C GLY A 188 6.95 -19.95 -8.17
N GLU A 189 6.25 -19.54 -7.12
CA GLU A 189 4.86 -19.90 -6.81
C GLU A 189 3.88 -19.13 -7.68
N ILE A 190 4.25 -17.92 -8.11
CA ILE A 190 3.49 -17.09 -9.05
C ILE A 190 4.37 -16.69 -10.25
N GLY A 191 3.71 -16.45 -11.38
CA GLY A 191 4.38 -16.01 -12.60
C GLY A 191 4.60 -14.48 -12.66
N VAL A 192 5.34 -14.04 -13.67
CA VAL A 192 5.63 -12.61 -13.90
C VAL A 192 4.34 -11.80 -14.14
N ALA A 193 3.37 -12.37 -14.86
CA ALA A 193 2.11 -11.67 -15.14
C ALA A 193 1.27 -11.44 -13.88
N GLU A 194 1.25 -12.40 -12.96
CA GLU A 194 0.54 -12.30 -11.68
C GLU A 194 1.23 -11.28 -10.76
N GLU A 195 2.55 -11.32 -10.70
CA GLU A 195 3.35 -10.32 -9.99
C GLU A 195 3.09 -8.92 -10.55
N HIS A 196 3.10 -8.72 -11.87
CA HIS A 196 2.84 -7.44 -12.50
C HIS A 196 1.43 -6.92 -12.20
N LEU A 197 0.41 -7.78 -12.22
CA LEU A 197 -0.95 -7.41 -11.87
C LEU A 197 -1.04 -6.92 -10.42
N ALA A 198 -0.46 -7.69 -9.50
CA ALA A 198 -0.46 -7.34 -8.08
C ALA A 198 0.34 -6.04 -7.82
N SER A 199 1.54 -5.93 -8.36
CA SER A 199 2.40 -4.76 -8.16
C SER A 199 1.79 -3.48 -8.76
N THR A 200 1.14 -3.58 -9.92
CA THR A 200 0.43 -2.44 -10.53
C THR A 200 -0.70 -1.95 -9.64
N PHE A 201 -1.50 -2.86 -9.08
CA PHE A 201 -2.56 -2.50 -8.14
C PHE A 201 -1.99 -1.83 -6.88
N LEU A 202 -1.00 -2.46 -6.25
CA LEU A 202 -0.41 -1.98 -5.00
C LEU A 202 0.28 -0.62 -5.18
N ARG A 203 0.98 -0.43 -6.29
CA ARG A 203 1.56 0.85 -6.67
C ARG A 203 0.51 1.96 -6.79
N ALA A 204 -0.62 1.66 -7.46
CA ALA A 204 -1.71 2.62 -7.58
C ALA A 204 -2.31 3.02 -6.22
N ARG A 205 -2.40 2.07 -5.27
CA ARG A 205 -2.87 2.37 -3.90
C ARG A 205 -1.83 3.18 -3.11
N LEU A 206 -0.55 2.90 -3.30
CA LEU A 206 0.51 3.70 -2.69
C LEU A 206 0.53 5.14 -3.24
N GLN A 207 0.29 5.31 -4.55
CA GLN A 207 0.13 6.64 -5.14
C GLN A 207 -1.05 7.40 -4.53
N GLU A 208 -2.18 6.72 -4.33
CA GLU A 208 -3.33 7.32 -3.65
C GLU A 208 -2.99 7.79 -2.23
N LEU A 209 -2.26 6.97 -1.46
CA LEU A 209 -1.82 7.37 -0.12
C LEU A 209 -0.87 8.58 -0.16
N LEU A 210 0.01 8.62 -1.16
CA LEU A 210 0.90 9.74 -1.39
C LEU A 210 0.12 11.03 -1.71
N ASP A 211 -0.94 10.93 -2.49
CA ASP A 211 -1.81 12.07 -2.83
C ASP A 211 -2.62 12.53 -1.60
N LEU A 212 -3.14 11.59 -0.80
CA LEU A 212 -3.83 11.87 0.46
C LEU A 212 -2.93 12.57 1.49
N ALA A 213 -1.62 12.29 1.48
CA ALA A 213 -0.68 12.97 2.37
C ALA A 213 -0.52 14.46 2.05
N GLY A 214 -0.97 14.90 0.87
CA GLY A 214 -0.85 16.27 0.40
C GLY A 214 0.60 16.69 0.11
N LEU A 215 0.78 17.95 -0.24
CA LEU A 215 2.10 18.53 -0.46
C LEU A 215 2.27 19.74 0.48
N PRO A 216 3.07 19.63 1.54
CA PRO A 216 3.35 20.75 2.44
C PRO A 216 4.03 21.92 1.69
N PRO A 217 3.88 23.16 2.16
CA PRO A 217 4.60 24.30 1.59
C PRO A 217 6.08 24.27 1.95
N GLY A 218 6.93 24.81 1.07
CA GLY A 218 8.37 24.96 1.30
C GLY A 218 9.23 24.62 0.10
N PRO A 219 10.55 24.75 0.20
CA PRO A 219 11.48 24.32 -0.84
C PRO A 219 11.32 22.81 -1.07
N PRO A 220 11.09 22.37 -2.32
CA PRO A 220 10.79 20.96 -2.56
C PRO A 220 12.01 20.06 -2.36
N VAL A 221 11.73 18.83 -1.93
CA VAL A 221 12.66 17.70 -1.99
C VAL A 221 12.24 16.84 -3.19
N LEU A 222 13.11 16.66 -4.18
CA LEU A 222 12.81 15.82 -5.32
C LEU A 222 13.13 14.37 -4.99
N VAL A 223 12.21 13.46 -5.24
CA VAL A 223 12.35 12.04 -4.93
C VAL A 223 12.15 11.21 -6.19
N THR A 224 13.13 10.38 -6.53
CA THR A 224 13.12 9.57 -7.75
C THR A 224 14.04 8.34 -7.62
N THR A 225 14.23 7.61 -8.71
CA THR A 225 15.27 6.59 -8.85
C THR A 225 16.35 7.04 -9.84
N PRO A 226 17.59 6.53 -9.75
CA PRO A 226 18.64 6.86 -10.70
C PRO A 226 18.32 6.35 -12.10
N PRO A 227 19.00 6.87 -13.14
CA PRO A 227 18.87 6.36 -14.51
C PRO A 227 19.10 4.86 -14.60
N GLY A 228 18.23 4.15 -15.31
CA GLY A 228 18.25 2.69 -15.45
C GLY A 228 17.55 1.93 -14.31
N GLU A 229 17.13 2.59 -13.24
CA GLU A 229 16.40 1.96 -12.14
C GLU A 229 14.89 2.19 -12.28
N ARG A 230 14.14 1.10 -12.44
CA ARG A 230 12.68 1.13 -12.60
C ARG A 230 11.90 0.75 -11.35
N HIS A 231 12.57 0.27 -10.31
CA HIS A 231 11.94 -0.11 -9.05
C HIS A 231 11.62 1.13 -8.21
N GLU A 232 10.40 1.63 -8.36
CA GLU A 232 9.98 2.93 -7.85
C GLU A 232 9.37 2.93 -6.45
N ILE A 233 8.97 1.77 -5.93
CA ILE A 233 8.25 1.66 -4.63
C ILE A 233 9.05 2.29 -3.49
N GLY A 234 10.36 2.07 -3.44
CA GLY A 234 11.23 2.68 -2.42
C GLY A 234 11.21 4.21 -2.47
N ALA A 235 11.24 4.80 -3.66
CA ALA A 235 11.14 6.25 -3.85
C ALA A 235 9.75 6.78 -3.45
N MET A 236 8.66 6.07 -3.81
CA MET A 236 7.31 6.43 -3.41
C MET A 236 7.14 6.40 -1.88
N LEU A 237 7.67 5.38 -1.21
CA LEU A 237 7.66 5.27 0.25
C LEU A 237 8.44 6.41 0.91
N ALA A 238 9.61 6.76 0.35
CA ALA A 238 10.39 7.90 0.83
C ALA A 238 9.61 9.22 0.70
N ALA A 239 8.98 9.47 -0.45
CA ALA A 239 8.15 10.65 -0.67
C ALA A 239 6.94 10.69 0.27
N TYR A 240 6.25 9.56 0.45
CA TYR A 240 5.13 9.46 1.39
C TYR A 240 5.57 9.76 2.83
N HIS A 241 6.64 9.13 3.28
CA HIS A 241 7.18 9.33 4.63
C HIS A 241 7.57 10.80 4.87
N LEU A 242 8.25 11.43 3.91
CA LEU A 242 8.61 12.85 3.98
C LEU A 242 7.37 13.76 4.07
N ARG A 243 6.36 13.55 3.21
CA ARG A 243 5.11 14.34 3.26
C ARG A 243 4.41 14.21 4.60
N ARG A 244 4.36 13.00 5.16
CA ARG A 244 3.79 12.76 6.49
C ARG A 244 4.54 13.47 7.62
N LYS A 245 5.82 13.77 7.42
CA LYS A 245 6.64 14.57 8.34
C LYS A 245 6.61 16.08 8.05
N GLY A 246 5.77 16.51 7.10
CA GLY A 246 5.65 17.94 6.74
C GLY A 246 6.73 18.43 5.78
N VAL A 247 7.48 17.53 5.13
CA VAL A 247 8.49 17.87 4.13
C VAL A 247 7.86 17.87 2.73
N PRO A 248 8.02 18.93 1.91
CA PRO A 248 7.41 19.02 0.58
C PRO A 248 8.13 18.13 -0.44
N ALA A 249 7.87 16.82 -0.40
CA ALA A 249 8.49 15.84 -1.28
C ALA A 249 7.72 15.70 -2.60
N LEU A 250 8.40 15.97 -3.71
CA LEU A 250 7.89 15.77 -5.07
C LEU A 250 8.41 14.46 -5.61
N TYR A 251 7.54 13.48 -5.77
CA TYR A 251 7.87 12.23 -6.43
C TYR A 251 7.81 12.41 -7.95
N LEU A 252 8.89 12.07 -8.65
CA LEU A 252 9.05 12.33 -10.09
C LEU A 252 8.84 11.09 -10.98
N GLY A 253 8.59 9.93 -10.38
CA GLY A 253 8.62 8.67 -11.09
C GLY A 253 10.02 8.04 -11.12
N PRO A 254 10.15 6.84 -11.74
CA PRO A 254 11.41 6.13 -11.84
C PRO A 254 12.26 6.59 -13.05
N ASP A 255 13.51 6.13 -13.08
CA ASP A 255 14.40 6.23 -14.26
C ASP A 255 14.60 7.67 -14.75
N THR A 256 14.91 8.60 -13.82
CA THR A 256 15.05 10.01 -14.15
C THR A 256 16.49 10.35 -14.62
N PRO A 257 16.68 10.91 -15.82
CA PRO A 257 17.97 11.35 -16.29
C PRO A 257 18.59 12.44 -15.42
N LEU A 258 19.86 12.29 -15.03
CA LEU A 258 20.53 13.25 -14.13
C LEU A 258 20.59 14.70 -14.66
N PRO A 259 20.80 14.96 -15.99
CA PRO A 259 20.76 16.31 -16.51
C PRO A 259 19.38 16.99 -16.31
N ASP A 260 18.30 16.25 -16.54
CA ASP A 260 16.93 16.76 -16.39
C ASP A 260 16.59 16.98 -14.91
N LEU A 261 17.00 16.05 -14.05
CA LEU A 261 16.86 16.15 -12.60
C LEU A 261 17.57 17.41 -12.06
N ARG A 262 18.82 17.65 -12.51
CA ARG A 262 19.58 18.84 -12.14
C ARG A 262 18.89 20.13 -12.60
N ALA A 263 18.43 20.17 -13.84
CA ALA A 263 17.71 21.32 -14.38
C ALA A 263 16.44 21.61 -13.61
N LEU A 264 15.67 20.57 -13.29
CA LEU A 264 14.45 20.70 -12.48
C LEU A 264 14.74 21.16 -11.06
N ALA A 265 15.74 20.57 -10.40
CA ALA A 265 16.13 20.95 -9.04
C ALA A 265 16.50 22.43 -8.94
N ARG A 266 17.30 22.93 -9.88
CA ARG A 266 17.67 24.36 -9.96
C ARG A 266 16.45 25.25 -10.21
N ARG A 267 15.59 24.87 -11.16
CA ARG A 267 14.40 25.66 -11.52
C ARG A 267 13.40 25.79 -10.37
N LEU A 268 13.25 24.73 -9.57
CA LEU A 268 12.33 24.71 -8.43
C LEU A 268 12.96 25.19 -7.13
N GLY A 269 14.27 25.47 -7.11
CA GLY A 269 14.99 25.79 -5.87
C GLY A 269 14.94 24.63 -4.87
N ALA A 270 15.10 23.40 -5.35
CA ALA A 270 15.00 22.21 -4.52
C ALA A 270 16.05 22.22 -3.41
N GLY A 271 15.64 22.00 -2.17
CA GLY A 271 16.52 21.92 -1.00
C GLY A 271 17.33 20.63 -0.96
N ALA A 272 16.80 19.56 -1.53
CA ALA A 272 17.47 18.26 -1.62
C ALA A 272 16.94 17.41 -2.78
N VAL A 273 17.74 16.40 -3.15
CA VAL A 273 17.35 15.28 -4.02
C VAL A 273 17.52 13.98 -3.26
N VAL A 274 16.54 13.11 -3.32
CA VAL A 274 16.57 11.75 -2.76
C VAL A 274 16.48 10.74 -3.89
N LEU A 275 17.44 9.85 -3.99
CA LEU A 275 17.51 8.77 -4.96
C LEU A 275 17.36 7.43 -4.24
N SER A 276 16.43 6.60 -4.70
CA SER A 276 16.23 5.24 -4.20
C SER A 276 16.66 4.24 -5.26
N ALA A 277 17.62 3.40 -4.95
CA ALA A 277 18.09 2.34 -5.82
C ALA A 277 17.89 0.98 -5.16
N LEU A 278 17.21 0.10 -5.88
CA LEU A 278 17.03 -1.27 -5.47
C LEU A 278 18.17 -2.16 -5.94
N LEU A 279 18.57 -1.96 -7.18
CA LEU A 279 19.62 -2.72 -7.83
C LEU A 279 20.94 -1.94 -7.80
N PRO A 280 22.08 -2.61 -7.62
CA PRO A 280 23.38 -1.95 -7.65
C PRO A 280 23.85 -1.60 -9.07
N GLU A 281 23.36 -2.30 -10.12
CA GLU A 281 23.80 -2.13 -11.49
C GLU A 281 23.58 -0.70 -12.02
N PRO A 282 22.41 -0.07 -11.85
CA PRO A 282 22.21 1.31 -12.26
C PRO A 282 23.19 2.28 -11.62
N LEU A 283 23.54 2.08 -10.35
CA LEU A 283 24.50 2.93 -9.65
C LEU A 283 25.93 2.71 -10.16
N ARG A 284 26.34 1.45 -10.39
CA ARG A 284 27.66 1.11 -10.92
C ARG A 284 27.91 1.67 -12.33
N ALA A 285 26.85 1.86 -13.11
CA ALA A 285 26.92 2.45 -14.44
C ALA A 285 27.19 3.97 -14.41
N LEU A 286 26.98 4.63 -13.27
CA LEU A 286 27.23 6.06 -13.13
C LEU A 286 28.71 6.35 -12.86
N PRO A 287 29.28 7.42 -13.46
CA PRO A 287 30.65 7.85 -13.18
C PRO A 287 30.78 8.40 -11.77
N ASP A 288 32.01 8.44 -11.26
CA ASP A 288 32.32 9.03 -9.96
C ASP A 288 31.86 10.50 -9.89
N GLY A 289 31.25 10.85 -8.77
CA GLY A 289 30.70 12.19 -8.56
C GLY A 289 29.44 12.52 -9.37
N ALA A 290 28.82 11.56 -10.06
CA ALA A 290 27.67 11.81 -10.93
C ALA A 290 26.48 12.51 -10.24
N LEU A 291 26.30 12.26 -8.94
CA LEU A 291 25.21 12.85 -8.15
C LEU A 291 25.60 14.19 -7.50
N LYS A 292 26.89 14.54 -7.55
CA LYS A 292 27.35 15.81 -6.99
C LYS A 292 26.66 16.99 -7.68
N ASP A 293 26.32 18.00 -6.93
CA ASP A 293 25.71 19.24 -7.40
C ASP A 293 24.32 19.10 -8.08
N LEU A 294 23.58 18.00 -7.84
CA LEU A 294 22.16 17.90 -8.24
C LEU A 294 21.29 18.88 -7.45
N ALA A 295 21.59 19.04 -6.17
CA ALA A 295 20.96 19.97 -5.23
C ALA A 295 21.95 20.29 -4.09
N PRO A 296 21.63 21.23 -3.17
CA PRO A 296 22.46 21.48 -1.99
C PRO A 296 22.76 20.25 -1.14
N ARG A 297 21.81 19.32 -1.07
CA ARG A 297 21.98 18.01 -0.44
C ARG A 297 21.46 16.91 -1.37
N VAL A 298 22.20 15.84 -1.49
CA VAL A 298 21.82 14.67 -2.28
C VAL A 298 21.93 13.42 -1.44
N PHE A 299 20.84 12.70 -1.36
CA PHE A 299 20.73 11.47 -0.59
C PHE A 299 20.57 10.27 -1.50
N LEU A 300 21.25 9.18 -1.16
CA LEU A 300 21.15 7.91 -1.84
C LEU A 300 20.80 6.82 -0.83
N GLY A 301 19.70 6.11 -1.06
CA GLY A 301 19.24 5.02 -0.23
C GLY A 301 18.71 3.85 -1.07
N GLY A 302 18.16 2.85 -0.38
CA GLY A 302 17.70 1.62 -0.98
C GLY A 302 18.77 0.52 -0.94
N GLN A 303 18.38 -0.69 -1.29
CA GLN A 303 19.22 -1.88 -1.07
C GLN A 303 20.38 -2.03 -2.04
N GLY A 304 20.21 -1.47 -3.26
CA GLY A 304 21.28 -1.41 -4.23
C GLY A 304 22.37 -0.40 -3.86
N ALA A 305 22.08 0.47 -2.88
CA ALA A 305 22.99 1.50 -2.41
C ALA A 305 23.73 1.07 -1.14
N GLY A 306 24.96 1.56 -0.99
CA GLY A 306 25.74 1.41 0.22
C GLY A 306 26.54 2.68 0.53
N PRO A 307 27.14 2.78 1.73
CA PRO A 307 27.92 3.97 2.12
C PRO A 307 29.07 4.28 1.17
N GLU A 308 29.75 3.26 0.67
CA GLU A 308 30.87 3.41 -0.28
C GLU A 308 30.38 3.93 -1.64
N GLU A 309 29.28 3.36 -2.13
CA GLU A 309 28.67 3.75 -3.39
C GLU A 309 28.14 5.20 -3.35
N ALA A 310 27.47 5.56 -2.27
CA ALA A 310 27.00 6.92 -2.05
C ALA A 310 28.16 7.92 -2.04
N ARG A 311 29.26 7.61 -1.33
CA ARG A 311 30.47 8.43 -1.30
C ARG A 311 31.10 8.56 -2.67
N ARG A 312 31.24 7.45 -3.42
CA ARG A 312 31.77 7.43 -4.77
C ARG A 312 30.98 8.35 -5.71
N LEU A 313 29.65 8.32 -5.59
CA LEU A 313 28.77 9.10 -6.44
C LEU A 313 28.59 10.56 -5.98
N GLY A 314 29.06 10.92 -4.78
CA GLY A 314 28.95 12.26 -4.23
C GLY A 314 27.60 12.55 -3.55
N ALA A 315 27.02 11.56 -2.88
CA ALA A 315 25.79 11.63 -2.14
C ALA A 315 25.97 11.23 -0.67
N GLU A 316 25.03 11.64 0.19
CA GLU A 316 24.89 11.18 1.58
C GLU A 316 24.14 9.83 1.56
N TYR A 317 24.68 8.83 2.27
CA TYR A 317 23.99 7.53 2.39
C TYR A 317 22.87 7.56 3.42
N LEU A 318 21.75 6.97 3.07
CA LEU A 318 20.61 6.76 3.96
C LEU A 318 20.31 5.27 4.12
N GLY A 319 20.51 4.77 5.33
CA GLY A 319 20.22 3.38 5.66
C GLY A 319 18.73 3.10 5.82
N THR A 320 17.98 4.04 6.37
CA THR A 320 16.55 3.89 6.65
C THR A 320 15.72 5.14 6.28
N LEU A 321 14.41 4.96 6.15
CA LEU A 321 13.48 6.08 5.97
C LEU A 321 13.43 7.01 7.20
N LYS A 322 13.74 6.49 8.38
CA LYS A 322 13.83 7.29 9.60
C LYS A 322 15.00 8.26 9.53
N ASP A 323 16.17 7.78 9.12
CA ASP A 323 17.35 8.61 8.95
C ASP A 323 17.10 9.74 7.94
N LEU A 324 16.35 9.45 6.86
CA LEU A 324 15.95 10.42 5.86
C LEU A 324 15.13 11.57 6.47
N ALA A 325 14.13 11.23 7.28
CA ALA A 325 13.30 12.25 7.93
C ALA A 325 14.10 13.11 8.92
N GLU A 326 14.96 12.48 9.72
CA GLU A 326 15.83 13.19 10.68
C GLU A 326 16.84 14.11 9.97
N ALA A 327 17.39 13.67 8.83
CA ALA A 327 18.33 14.45 8.05
C ALA A 327 17.71 15.68 7.40
N LEU A 328 16.46 15.57 6.92
CA LEU A 328 15.77 16.66 6.21
C LEU A 328 14.89 17.52 7.11
N TRP A 329 14.50 17.01 8.26
CA TRP A 329 13.70 17.71 9.25
C TRP A 329 14.32 17.52 10.64
N PRO A 330 15.43 18.23 10.96
CA PRO A 330 15.97 18.17 12.31
C PRO A 330 14.88 18.60 13.31
N PRO A 331 14.78 17.97 14.49
CA PRO A 331 13.82 18.35 15.51
C PRO A 331 13.97 19.84 15.77
N ARG A 332 12.85 20.58 15.81
CA ARG A 332 12.86 21.99 16.18
C ARG A 332 13.59 22.09 17.51
N GLY A 333 14.69 22.84 17.52
CA GLY A 333 15.34 23.18 18.76
C GLY A 333 14.30 23.81 19.71
N PRO A 334 14.53 23.80 21.03
CA PRO A 334 13.58 24.33 21.99
C PRO A 334 13.13 25.72 21.53
N GLU A 335 11.81 25.89 21.40
CA GLU A 335 11.21 27.21 21.11
C GLU A 335 11.84 28.19 22.10
N LYS A 336 12.57 29.16 21.58
CA LYS A 336 12.95 30.28 22.42
C LYS A 336 11.63 30.90 22.86
N GLU A 337 11.30 30.71 24.12
CA GLU A 337 10.23 31.45 24.77
C GLU A 337 10.42 32.91 24.43
N ALA A 338 9.49 33.47 23.66
CA ALA A 338 9.41 34.88 23.43
C ALA A 338 9.01 35.51 24.75
N ILE A 339 9.97 36.18 25.36
CA ILE A 339 9.77 37.10 26.50
C ILE A 339 8.98 38.32 26.03
#